data_921ed4d2aa926514f0e5fea878c16491
#
_entry.id   921ed4d2aa926514f0e5fea878c16491
#
_cell.length_a   1.000
_cell.length_b   1.000
_cell.length_c   1.000
_cell.angle_alpha   90.00
_cell.angle_beta   90.00
_cell.angle_gamma   90.00
#
_symmetry.space_group_name_H-M   'P 1'
#
loop_
_entity.id
_entity.type
_entity.pdbx_description
1 polymer ?
#
loop_
_entity_poly.entity_id
_entity_poly.type
_entity_poly.pdbx_seq_one_letter_code
_entity_poly.pdbx_strand_id
1 'polypeptide(L)'
;MIMLAAMLATGVAAHGRTAVSSKPISPLLVGAFFEDLNYAADGGLYAELVQNRSFEYAPSDVDLHLNRGNSWHSLTAWQFVRTENAIGRVTVESDRPLNSVNRHYAQLTTLTADVTGVGLRNTGYDGMCIDSTETYRFSAFVRGTAGTMVVRLVVDKEVLAEQTLEVAGGPWQQLTAELQPSHTRTNAGLEVLFPQCGVYDLDMVSLFPLHTYKGRAGGLRRDLAETLEALHPAFMRFPGGCLAHGDGLANIYRWKETIGPAEQRTEQPNIWNYRQSRGLGYHE
;
A
#
# COMPACT_ATOMS: atom_id res chain seq x y z
N MET A 1 -92.04 -6.10 21.35
CA MET A 1 -91.16 -5.55 22.41
C MET A 1 -89.76 -5.32 21.80
N ILE A 2 -89.54 -4.10 21.34
CA ILE A 2 -88.29 -3.71 20.63
C ILE A 2 -87.51 -2.84 21.58
N MET A 3 -86.31 -3.29 22.01
CA MET A 3 -85.38 -2.51 22.81
C MET A 3 -84.48 -1.62 21.86
N LEU A 4 -84.58 -0.37 22.07
CA LEU A 4 -83.73 0.68 21.40
C LEU A 4 -82.49 0.84 22.23
N ALA A 5 -81.27 0.47 21.65
CA ALA A 5 -80.01 0.72 22.28
C ALA A 5 -79.48 2.04 21.77
N ALA A 6 -79.33 3.01 22.66
CA ALA A 6 -78.70 4.34 22.37
C ALA A 6 -77.22 4.15 22.43
N MET A 7 -76.52 4.34 21.30
CA MET A 7 -75.06 4.50 21.27
C MET A 7 -74.66 5.94 21.63
N LEU A 8 -73.95 6.10 22.74
CA LEU A 8 -73.24 7.30 23.03
C LEU A 8 -71.95 7.37 22.19
N ALA A 9 -71.92 8.27 21.24
CA ALA A 9 -70.71 8.57 20.51
C ALA A 9 -69.82 9.54 21.36
N THR A 10 -68.80 9.02 22.01
CA THR A 10 -67.74 9.84 22.63
C THR A 10 -66.83 10.34 21.54
N GLY A 11 -66.97 11.62 21.22
CA GLY A 11 -66.04 12.32 20.33
C GLY A 11 -64.62 12.38 20.91
N VAL A 12 -63.73 11.61 20.39
CA VAL A 12 -62.27 11.76 20.64
C VAL A 12 -61.82 13.01 19.87
N ALA A 13 -61.55 14.10 20.59
CA ALA A 13 -60.91 15.26 20.02
C ALA A 13 -59.54 14.85 19.48
N ALA A 14 -59.40 14.76 18.17
CA ALA A 14 -58.11 14.60 17.52
C ALA A 14 -57.28 15.86 17.78
N HIS A 15 -56.35 15.76 18.71
CA HIS A 15 -55.32 16.78 18.85
C HIS A 15 -54.53 16.81 17.54
N GLY A 16 -54.78 17.86 16.74
CA GLY A 16 -54.00 18.12 15.55
C GLY A 16 -52.54 18.22 15.92
N ARG A 17 -51.74 17.20 15.54
CA ARG A 17 -50.28 17.32 15.52
C ARG A 17 -49.99 18.48 14.55
N THR A 18 -49.58 19.62 15.10
CA THR A 18 -48.95 20.66 14.29
C THR A 18 -47.83 20.03 13.52
N ALA A 19 -47.97 19.95 12.20
CA ALA A 19 -46.89 19.47 11.33
C ALA A 19 -45.67 20.33 11.64
N VAL A 20 -44.68 19.72 12.30
CA VAL A 20 -43.39 20.34 12.48
C VAL A 20 -42.85 20.54 11.07
N SER A 21 -42.74 21.79 10.63
CA SER A 21 -42.11 22.12 9.34
C SER A 21 -40.71 21.55 9.37
N SER A 22 -40.51 20.40 8.77
CA SER A 22 -39.18 19.80 8.59
C SER A 22 -38.38 20.69 7.67
N LYS A 23 -37.36 21.34 8.17
CA LYS A 23 -36.38 21.97 7.29
C LYS A 23 -35.69 20.90 6.46
N PRO A 24 -35.55 21.08 5.15
CA PRO A 24 -34.83 20.12 4.33
C PRO A 24 -33.37 20.04 4.81
N ILE A 25 -32.90 18.82 5.01
CA ILE A 25 -31.50 18.57 5.31
C ILE A 25 -30.69 18.86 4.03
N SER A 26 -29.64 19.66 4.16
CA SER A 26 -28.76 19.96 3.04
C SER A 26 -28.16 18.65 2.47
N PRO A 27 -28.17 18.41 1.16
CA PRO A 27 -27.50 17.27 0.56
C PRO A 27 -25.97 17.29 0.80
N LEU A 28 -25.41 18.45 1.16
CA LEU A 28 -23.99 18.61 1.50
C LEU A 28 -23.70 18.37 3.00
N LEU A 29 -24.66 17.89 3.79
CA LEU A 29 -24.44 17.69 5.22
C LEU A 29 -23.56 16.47 5.52
N VAL A 30 -23.63 15.43 4.70
CA VAL A 30 -22.93 14.17 4.93
C VAL A 30 -21.83 13.99 3.89
N GLY A 31 -20.60 13.85 4.38
CA GLY A 31 -19.42 13.59 3.58
C GLY A 31 -18.55 12.50 4.21
N ALA A 32 -17.47 12.15 3.54
CA ALA A 32 -16.45 11.26 4.06
C ALA A 32 -15.21 12.04 4.50
N PHE A 33 -14.62 11.64 5.61
CA PHE A 33 -13.34 12.11 6.08
C PHE A 33 -12.33 10.98 5.99
N PHE A 34 -11.27 11.20 5.23
CA PHE A 34 -10.14 10.28 5.11
C PHE A 34 -8.89 10.90 5.71
N GLU A 35 -8.21 10.16 6.55
CA GLU A 35 -6.88 10.50 7.03
C GLU A 35 -5.99 9.25 6.97
N ASP A 36 -4.75 9.40 6.51
CA ASP A 36 -3.78 8.32 6.54
C ASP A 36 -3.30 8.11 7.98
N LEU A 37 -4.09 7.36 8.72
CA LEU A 37 -3.89 6.93 10.09
C LEU A 37 -3.90 5.40 10.11
N ASN A 38 -2.95 4.76 10.83
CA ASN A 38 -2.83 3.31 10.91
C ASN A 38 -2.74 2.63 9.52
N TYR A 39 -1.93 3.18 8.63
CA TYR A 39 -1.77 2.67 7.25
C TYR A 39 -3.07 2.69 6.44
N ALA A 40 -3.92 3.70 6.62
CA ALA A 40 -5.16 3.81 5.86
C ALA A 40 -4.94 4.08 4.37
N ALA A 41 -3.81 4.72 4.01
CA ALA A 41 -3.36 4.88 2.63
C ALA A 41 -2.48 3.71 2.20
N ASP A 42 -1.18 3.76 2.47
CA ASP A 42 -0.25 2.67 2.18
C ASP A 42 -0.60 1.45 3.05
N GLY A 43 -0.84 0.29 2.43
CA GLY A 43 -1.33 -0.91 3.14
C GLY A 43 -2.85 -0.94 3.39
N GLY A 44 -3.55 0.15 3.05
CA GLY A 44 -5.00 0.30 3.17
C GLY A 44 -5.67 0.54 1.82
N LEU A 45 -6.12 1.79 1.57
CA LEU A 45 -6.86 2.15 0.36
C LEU A 45 -5.99 2.10 -0.90
N TYR A 46 -4.70 2.41 -0.80
CA TYR A 46 -3.75 2.25 -1.90
C TYR A 46 -3.42 0.78 -2.12
N ALA A 47 -3.53 0.31 -3.36
CA ALA A 47 -3.46 -1.12 -3.64
C ALA A 47 -2.04 -1.70 -3.69
N GLU A 48 -1.00 -0.92 -3.39
CA GLU A 48 0.38 -1.39 -3.26
C GLU A 48 0.51 -2.37 -2.09
N LEU A 49 1.05 -3.57 -2.35
CA LEU A 49 1.23 -4.61 -1.34
C LEU A 49 2.63 -4.59 -0.71
N VAL A 50 3.62 -3.98 -1.37
CA VAL A 50 5.00 -3.93 -0.88
C VAL A 50 5.19 -2.76 0.08
N GLN A 51 5.56 -3.06 1.31
CA GLN A 51 5.95 -2.05 2.29
C GLN A 51 7.43 -1.67 2.09
N ASN A 52 7.78 -0.38 2.25
CA ASN A 52 9.15 0.11 2.12
C ASN A 52 9.79 -0.25 0.76
N ARG A 53 9.06 -0.01 -0.32
CA ARG A 53 9.41 -0.40 -1.69
C ARG A 53 10.68 0.25 -2.23
N SER A 54 11.09 1.38 -1.65
CA SER A 54 12.23 2.23 -2.06
C SER A 54 13.37 2.24 -1.05
N PHE A 55 13.31 1.41 0.02
CA PHE A 55 14.36 1.31 1.06
C PHE A 55 14.64 2.62 1.81
N GLU A 56 13.69 3.55 1.84
CA GLU A 56 13.84 4.89 2.43
C GLU A 56 13.53 4.95 3.94
N TYR A 57 13.11 3.86 4.58
CA TYR A 57 12.81 3.86 6.00
C TYR A 57 14.07 4.15 6.83
N ALA A 58 13.91 4.95 7.88
CA ALA A 58 15.00 5.42 8.72
C ALA A 58 14.64 5.44 10.21
N PRO A 59 15.61 5.26 11.12
CA PRO A 59 15.40 5.28 12.56
C PRO A 59 15.00 6.65 13.12
N SER A 60 15.19 7.72 12.35
CA SER A 60 14.89 9.09 12.77
C SER A 60 13.40 9.44 12.77
N ASP A 61 12.55 8.50 12.36
CA ASP A 61 11.11 8.69 12.38
C ASP A 61 10.58 8.48 13.81
N VAL A 62 10.94 9.42 14.70
CA VAL A 62 10.58 9.43 16.11
C VAL A 62 9.48 10.45 16.33
N ASP A 63 8.41 10.03 16.97
CA ASP A 63 7.42 10.95 17.51
C ASP A 63 8.01 11.68 18.74
N LEU A 64 8.43 12.92 18.50
CA LEU A 64 9.02 13.78 19.55
C LEU A 64 8.01 14.11 20.66
N HIS A 65 6.71 14.11 20.38
CA HIS A 65 5.67 14.46 21.35
C HIS A 65 5.30 13.29 22.26
N LEU A 66 5.30 12.08 21.72
CA LEU A 66 4.91 10.88 22.46
C LEU A 66 6.08 10.06 22.95
N ASN A 67 7.32 10.50 22.69
CA ASN A 67 8.55 9.78 23.00
C ASN A 67 8.54 8.32 22.49
N ARG A 68 7.90 8.11 21.35
CA ARG A 68 7.78 6.82 20.66
C ARG A 68 8.75 6.82 19.49
N GLY A 69 9.91 6.21 19.67
CA GLY A 69 10.80 5.85 18.58
C GLY A 69 10.35 4.53 17.97
N ASN A 70 10.55 4.37 16.67
CA ASN A 70 10.56 3.06 16.04
C ASN A 70 12.02 2.62 15.79
N SER A 71 12.22 1.32 15.66
CA SER A 71 13.52 0.73 15.30
C SER A 71 13.68 0.56 13.78
N TRP A 72 12.96 1.34 12.99
CA TRP A 72 12.97 1.22 11.54
C TRP A 72 14.34 1.53 10.95
N HIS A 73 14.64 0.82 9.91
CA HIS A 73 15.87 0.98 9.13
C HIS A 73 15.56 0.65 7.67
N SER A 74 16.46 0.93 6.79
CA SER A 74 16.24 0.82 5.33
C SER A 74 15.79 -0.56 4.84
N LEU A 75 16.03 -1.64 5.61
CA LEU A 75 15.53 -2.98 5.32
C LEU A 75 14.30 -3.36 6.16
N THR A 76 13.67 -2.43 6.88
CA THR A 76 12.40 -2.72 7.57
C THR A 76 11.37 -3.23 6.56
N ALA A 77 10.60 -4.26 6.92
CA ALA A 77 9.71 -5.06 6.07
C ALA A 77 10.42 -5.98 5.05
N TRP A 78 11.75 -5.96 5.01
CA TRP A 78 12.55 -6.81 4.14
C TRP A 78 13.38 -7.80 4.95
N GLN A 79 13.40 -9.04 4.51
CA GLN A 79 14.21 -10.12 5.07
C GLN A 79 15.17 -10.63 4.01
N PHE A 80 16.45 -10.77 4.37
CA PHE A 80 17.41 -11.44 3.53
C PHE A 80 17.10 -12.94 3.47
N VAL A 81 16.95 -13.47 2.28
CA VAL A 81 16.67 -14.90 2.03
C VAL A 81 17.76 -15.51 1.19
N ARG A 82 18.06 -16.78 1.47
CA ARG A 82 19.03 -17.59 0.72
C ARG A 82 18.70 -19.06 0.84
N THR A 83 19.10 -19.83 -0.12
CA THR A 83 19.15 -21.30 0.01
C THR A 83 20.36 -21.73 0.83
N GLU A 84 20.37 -22.98 1.30
CA GLU A 84 21.41 -23.49 2.20
C GLU A 84 22.83 -23.32 1.65
N ASN A 85 23.00 -23.51 0.34
CA ASN A 85 24.31 -23.49 -0.32
C ASN A 85 24.67 -22.13 -0.93
N ALA A 86 23.73 -21.19 -1.00
CA ALA A 86 24.03 -19.88 -1.53
C ALA A 86 24.75 -19.01 -0.48
N ILE A 87 25.75 -18.30 -0.93
CA ILE A 87 26.49 -17.31 -0.10
C ILE A 87 26.33 -15.93 -0.73
N GLY A 88 25.93 -14.99 0.07
CA GLY A 88 25.76 -13.61 -0.38
C GLY A 88 25.44 -12.66 0.77
N ARG A 89 25.18 -11.42 0.42
CA ARG A 89 24.84 -10.36 1.36
C ARG A 89 23.90 -9.35 0.73
N VAL A 90 23.26 -8.56 1.57
CA VAL A 90 22.53 -7.34 1.18
C VAL A 90 23.09 -6.16 1.95
N THR A 91 23.23 -5.04 1.26
CA THR A 91 23.51 -3.71 1.84
C THR A 91 22.51 -2.71 1.25
N VAL A 92 22.35 -1.56 1.88
CA VAL A 92 21.57 -0.45 1.32
C VAL A 92 22.57 0.66 0.98
N GLU A 93 22.52 1.09 -0.26
CA GLU A 93 23.45 2.05 -0.86
C GLU A 93 22.69 3.31 -1.33
N SER A 94 23.40 4.40 -1.60
CA SER A 94 22.82 5.66 -2.06
C SER A 94 23.74 6.48 -2.96
N ASP A 95 24.88 5.93 -3.38
CA ASP A 95 25.92 6.62 -4.15
C ASP A 95 25.52 6.81 -5.63
N ARG A 96 24.77 5.87 -6.20
CA ARG A 96 24.29 5.89 -7.58
C ARG A 96 22.80 5.58 -7.67
N PRO A 97 21.94 6.39 -7.07
CA PRO A 97 20.51 6.13 -6.96
C PRO A 97 19.80 6.07 -8.31
N LEU A 98 18.60 5.47 -8.32
CA LEU A 98 17.70 5.51 -9.47
C LEU A 98 17.30 6.95 -9.81
N ASN A 99 17.02 7.74 -8.78
CA ASN A 99 16.68 9.16 -8.90
C ASN A 99 17.18 9.96 -7.68
N SER A 100 16.98 11.28 -7.70
CA SER A 100 17.48 12.17 -6.66
C SER A 100 16.59 12.30 -5.43
N VAL A 101 15.35 11.81 -5.49
CA VAL A 101 14.34 11.98 -4.42
C VAL A 101 14.29 10.78 -3.49
N ASN A 102 14.26 9.56 -4.03
CA ASN A 102 14.37 8.31 -3.29
C ASN A 102 15.77 7.74 -3.59
N ARG A 103 16.71 7.97 -2.69
CA ARG A 103 18.12 7.75 -2.98
C ARG A 103 18.65 6.40 -2.58
N HIS A 104 17.92 5.69 -1.72
CA HIS A 104 18.37 4.39 -1.25
C HIS A 104 17.95 3.29 -2.24
N TYR A 105 18.78 2.26 -2.33
CA TYR A 105 18.48 1.04 -3.06
C TYR A 105 19.17 -0.14 -2.37
N ALA A 106 18.59 -1.33 -2.48
CA ALA A 106 19.21 -2.54 -1.96
C ALA A 106 20.25 -3.06 -2.96
N GLN A 107 21.48 -3.33 -2.50
CA GLN A 107 22.49 -4.02 -3.27
C GLN A 107 22.66 -5.45 -2.76
N LEU A 108 22.33 -6.42 -3.60
CA LEU A 108 22.53 -7.84 -3.34
C LEU A 108 23.82 -8.32 -4.03
N THR A 109 24.65 -9.01 -3.25
CA THR A 109 25.85 -9.66 -3.78
C THR A 109 25.69 -11.17 -3.63
N THR A 110 25.67 -11.91 -4.72
CA THR A 110 25.70 -13.37 -4.73
C THR A 110 27.13 -13.82 -5.02
N LEU A 111 27.78 -14.44 -4.03
CA LEU A 111 29.16 -14.93 -4.11
C LEU A 111 29.22 -16.38 -4.53
N THR A 112 28.30 -17.21 -4.03
CA THR A 112 28.11 -18.59 -4.42
C THR A 112 26.64 -18.76 -4.78
N ALA A 113 26.39 -19.22 -5.97
CA ALA A 113 25.06 -19.42 -6.50
C ALA A 113 24.61 -20.89 -6.35
N ASP A 114 23.32 -21.08 -6.25
CA ASP A 114 22.64 -22.35 -6.43
C ASP A 114 21.30 -22.11 -7.13
N VAL A 115 20.39 -23.09 -7.12
CA VAL A 115 19.12 -23.01 -7.86
C VAL A 115 18.28 -21.77 -7.55
N THR A 116 18.36 -21.26 -6.32
CA THR A 116 17.54 -20.10 -5.87
C THR A 116 18.38 -18.85 -5.63
N GLY A 117 19.66 -19.00 -5.27
CA GLY A 117 20.57 -17.89 -4.99
C GLY A 117 20.27 -17.16 -3.70
N VAL A 118 20.47 -15.84 -3.73
CA VAL A 118 20.16 -14.93 -2.62
C VAL A 118 19.11 -13.92 -3.04
N GLY A 119 18.40 -13.36 -2.09
CA GLY A 119 17.38 -12.36 -2.39
C GLY A 119 16.80 -11.68 -1.16
N LEU A 120 15.68 -11.02 -1.39
CA LEU A 120 14.89 -10.34 -0.38
C LEU A 120 13.45 -10.84 -0.41
N ARG A 121 12.86 -10.98 0.80
CA ARG A 121 11.44 -11.26 1.00
C ARG A 121 10.79 -10.04 1.65
N ASN A 122 9.67 -9.59 1.09
CA ASN A 122 8.79 -8.60 1.67
C ASN A 122 7.50 -9.25 2.16
N THR A 123 7.08 -8.93 3.36
CA THR A 123 5.84 -9.47 3.96
C THR A 123 4.68 -8.48 3.92
N GLY A 124 4.86 -7.34 3.24
CA GLY A 124 3.85 -6.29 3.17
C GLY A 124 3.54 -5.67 4.53
N TYR A 125 2.31 -5.26 4.68
CA TYR A 125 1.76 -4.65 5.90
C TYR A 125 1.11 -5.76 6.75
N ASP A 126 1.92 -6.45 7.58
CA ASP A 126 1.52 -7.59 8.41
C ASP A 126 1.00 -8.82 7.63
N GLY A 127 1.57 -9.07 6.46
CA GLY A 127 1.18 -10.14 5.53
C GLY A 127 0.46 -9.60 4.30
N MET A 128 0.70 -10.25 3.16
CA MET A 128 0.00 -9.93 1.91
C MET A 128 -1.22 -10.83 1.76
N CYS A 129 -2.42 -10.22 1.63
CA CYS A 129 -3.61 -10.96 1.26
C CYS A 129 -3.60 -11.17 -0.26
N ILE A 130 -3.40 -12.41 -0.68
CA ILE A 130 -3.32 -12.83 -2.08
C ILE A 130 -4.53 -13.67 -2.42
N ASP A 131 -5.26 -13.27 -3.47
CA ASP A 131 -6.46 -13.95 -3.97
C ASP A 131 -6.11 -14.72 -5.25
N SER A 132 -6.44 -16.00 -5.31
CA SER A 132 -6.20 -16.87 -6.48
C SER A 132 -7.05 -16.51 -7.71
N THR A 133 -8.08 -15.69 -7.56
CA THR A 133 -8.90 -15.17 -8.66
C THR A 133 -8.34 -13.88 -9.26
N GLU A 134 -7.29 -13.32 -8.63
CA GLU A 134 -6.64 -12.07 -9.03
C GLU A 134 -5.28 -12.36 -9.66
N THR A 135 -4.89 -11.54 -10.62
CA THR A 135 -3.53 -11.49 -11.17
C THR A 135 -2.80 -10.29 -10.60
N TYR A 136 -1.57 -10.49 -10.18
CA TYR A 136 -0.76 -9.44 -9.57
C TYR A 136 0.34 -8.99 -10.52
N ARG A 137 0.47 -7.68 -10.73
CA ARG A 137 1.56 -7.08 -11.49
C ARG A 137 2.70 -6.74 -10.55
N PHE A 138 3.81 -7.41 -10.73
CA PHE A 138 5.10 -7.06 -10.17
C PHE A 138 5.81 -6.05 -11.05
N SER A 139 6.54 -5.10 -10.43
CA SER A 139 7.56 -4.30 -11.09
C SER A 139 8.70 -3.97 -10.13
N ALA A 140 9.90 -3.81 -10.67
CA ALA A 140 11.06 -3.32 -9.93
C ALA A 140 12.07 -2.68 -10.89
N PHE A 141 12.88 -1.75 -10.39
CA PHE A 141 14.06 -1.29 -11.08
C PHE A 141 15.26 -2.14 -10.64
N VAL A 142 16.01 -2.62 -11.61
CA VAL A 142 17.19 -3.47 -11.39
C VAL A 142 18.35 -2.94 -12.22
N ARG A 143 19.55 -3.05 -11.65
CA ARG A 143 20.81 -2.72 -12.32
C ARG A 143 21.89 -3.68 -11.85
N GLY A 144 22.93 -3.91 -12.64
CA GLY A 144 24.13 -4.63 -12.23
C GLY A 144 24.58 -5.72 -13.17
N THR A 145 24.87 -6.92 -12.67
CA THR A 145 25.35 -8.06 -13.45
C THR A 145 24.23 -8.60 -14.34
N ALA A 146 24.55 -8.99 -15.56
CA ALA A 146 23.63 -9.72 -16.42
C ALA A 146 23.30 -11.09 -15.82
N GLY A 147 22.05 -11.54 -15.96
CA GLY A 147 21.61 -12.80 -15.40
C GLY A 147 20.08 -12.90 -15.36
N THR A 148 19.56 -13.57 -14.34
CA THR A 148 18.11 -13.69 -14.13
C THR A 148 17.71 -13.23 -12.75
N MET A 149 16.48 -12.76 -12.65
CA MET A 149 15.78 -12.43 -11.42
C MET A 149 14.54 -13.34 -11.33
N VAL A 150 14.40 -14.05 -10.23
CA VAL A 150 13.20 -14.86 -9.95
C VAL A 150 12.32 -14.12 -8.97
N VAL A 151 11.04 -14.00 -9.32
CA VAL A 151 10.02 -13.33 -8.50
C VAL A 151 8.96 -14.35 -8.10
N ARG A 152 8.66 -14.43 -6.80
CA ARG A 152 7.73 -15.41 -6.24
C ARG A 152 6.72 -14.79 -5.30
N LEU A 153 5.50 -15.32 -5.33
CA LEU A 153 4.56 -15.19 -4.20
C LEU A 153 4.66 -16.48 -3.38
N VAL A 154 4.90 -16.33 -2.08
CA VAL A 154 5.19 -17.48 -1.21
C VAL A 154 4.47 -17.40 0.12
N VAL A 155 4.16 -18.56 0.70
CA VAL A 155 3.78 -18.73 2.10
C VAL A 155 4.67 -19.80 2.69
N ASP A 156 5.46 -19.45 3.69
CA ASP A 156 6.49 -20.33 4.26
C ASP A 156 7.42 -20.89 3.16
N LYS A 157 7.24 -22.17 2.78
CA LYS A 157 7.97 -22.85 1.71
C LYS A 157 7.12 -23.12 0.45
N GLU A 158 5.82 -22.81 0.50
CA GLU A 158 4.89 -22.99 -0.62
C GLU A 158 5.05 -21.83 -1.61
N VAL A 159 5.31 -22.15 -2.87
CA VAL A 159 5.33 -21.17 -3.97
C VAL A 159 3.94 -21.12 -4.59
N LEU A 160 3.28 -19.97 -4.50
CA LEU A 160 1.95 -19.72 -5.05
C LEU A 160 2.00 -19.29 -6.51
N ALA A 161 3.02 -18.55 -6.89
CA ALA A 161 3.29 -18.09 -8.26
C ALA A 161 4.77 -17.79 -8.40
N GLU A 162 5.31 -17.97 -9.60
CA GLU A 162 6.72 -17.70 -9.91
C GLU A 162 6.86 -17.19 -11.34
N GLN A 163 7.77 -16.23 -11.53
CA GLN A 163 8.22 -15.76 -12.85
C GLN A 163 9.73 -15.54 -12.82
N THR A 164 10.39 -15.88 -13.95
CA THR A 164 11.81 -15.60 -14.16
C THR A 164 11.95 -14.49 -15.19
N LEU A 165 12.74 -13.48 -14.88
CA LEU A 165 12.96 -12.29 -15.71
C LEU A 165 14.43 -12.16 -16.05
N GLU A 166 14.72 -11.78 -17.28
CA GLU A 166 16.08 -11.52 -17.74
C GLU A 166 16.57 -10.15 -17.25
N VAL A 167 17.75 -10.13 -16.63
CA VAL A 167 18.48 -8.92 -16.27
C VAL A 167 19.56 -8.71 -17.34
N ALA A 168 19.39 -7.70 -18.16
CA ALA A 168 20.35 -7.42 -19.25
C ALA A 168 21.74 -7.00 -18.77
N GLY A 169 21.82 -6.58 -17.50
CA GLY A 169 23.02 -5.97 -16.92
C GLY A 169 23.18 -4.49 -17.30
N GLY A 170 24.18 -3.83 -16.69
CA GLY A 170 24.46 -2.42 -16.98
C GLY A 170 23.54 -1.45 -16.20
N PRO A 171 22.94 -0.42 -16.86
CA PRO A 171 22.18 0.64 -16.20
C PRO A 171 20.86 0.18 -15.59
N TRP A 172 20.20 1.07 -14.84
CA TRP A 172 18.84 0.83 -14.33
C TRP A 172 17.88 0.49 -15.47
N GLN A 173 17.14 -0.59 -15.30
CA GLN A 173 16.07 -1.04 -16.17
C GLN A 173 14.86 -1.42 -15.32
N GLN A 174 13.67 -1.12 -15.79
CA GLN A 174 12.44 -1.58 -15.15
C GLN A 174 12.07 -2.96 -15.69
N LEU A 175 11.88 -3.91 -14.78
CA LEU A 175 11.39 -5.24 -15.08
C LEU A 175 9.96 -5.39 -14.55
N THR A 176 9.13 -6.12 -15.28
CA THR A 176 7.72 -6.36 -14.91
C THR A 176 7.35 -7.82 -15.14
N ALA A 177 6.46 -8.33 -14.30
CA ALA A 177 5.90 -9.67 -14.45
C ALA A 177 4.44 -9.69 -13.99
N GLU A 178 3.68 -10.67 -14.48
CA GLU A 178 2.35 -10.97 -13.97
C GLU A 178 2.41 -12.31 -13.23
N LEU A 179 1.87 -12.30 -12.02
CA LEU A 179 1.86 -13.44 -11.11
C LEU A 179 0.41 -13.86 -10.86
N GLN A 180 0.07 -15.10 -11.23
CA GLN A 180 -1.24 -15.71 -11.00
C GLN A 180 -1.12 -16.72 -9.87
N PRO A 181 -1.60 -16.43 -8.64
CA PRO A 181 -1.47 -17.34 -7.53
C PRO A 181 -2.31 -18.60 -7.70
N SER A 182 -1.78 -19.75 -7.31
CA SER A 182 -2.49 -21.04 -7.34
C SER A 182 -3.57 -21.15 -6.25
N HIS A 183 -3.40 -20.45 -5.13
CA HIS A 183 -4.29 -20.51 -3.97
C HIS A 183 -4.40 -19.14 -3.30
N THR A 184 -5.56 -18.87 -2.69
CA THR A 184 -5.78 -17.70 -1.84
C THR A 184 -5.09 -17.89 -0.49
N ARG A 185 -4.35 -16.87 -0.04
CA ARG A 185 -3.65 -16.84 1.25
C ARG A 185 -3.68 -15.43 1.83
N THR A 186 -3.68 -15.31 3.15
CA THR A 186 -3.74 -14.02 3.87
C THR A 186 -2.40 -13.57 4.45
N ASN A 187 -1.40 -14.44 4.41
CA ASN A 187 -0.06 -14.22 5.00
C ASN A 187 1.07 -14.48 4.00
N ALA A 188 0.81 -14.22 2.73
CA ALA A 188 1.82 -14.37 1.69
C ALA A 188 2.91 -13.29 1.80
N GLY A 189 4.01 -13.52 1.13
CA GLY A 189 5.09 -12.58 0.91
C GLY A 189 5.59 -12.61 -0.53
N LEU A 190 6.26 -11.55 -0.92
CA LEU A 190 6.93 -11.42 -2.20
C LEU A 190 8.43 -11.72 -2.03
N GLU A 191 8.98 -12.64 -2.80
CA GLU A 191 10.43 -12.88 -2.91
C GLU A 191 10.98 -12.39 -4.23
N VAL A 192 12.12 -11.73 -4.17
CA VAL A 192 12.94 -11.34 -5.32
C VAL A 192 14.32 -11.95 -5.15
N LEU A 193 14.72 -12.86 -6.04
CA LEU A 193 15.90 -13.71 -5.91
C LEU A 193 16.82 -13.57 -7.12
N PHE A 194 18.13 -13.68 -6.88
CA PHE A 194 19.17 -13.65 -7.90
C PHE A 194 20.00 -14.95 -7.84
N PRO A 195 19.71 -15.92 -8.74
CA PRO A 195 20.31 -17.23 -8.69
C PRO A 195 21.75 -17.31 -9.27
N GLN A 196 22.24 -16.27 -9.93
CA GLN A 196 23.62 -16.25 -10.45
C GLN A 196 24.54 -15.39 -9.59
N CYS A 197 25.85 -15.71 -9.60
CA CYS A 197 26.89 -14.90 -8.98
C CYS A 197 26.93 -13.52 -9.64
N GLY A 198 26.99 -12.47 -8.81
CA GLY A 198 27.01 -11.10 -9.30
C GLY A 198 26.63 -10.09 -8.23
N VAL A 199 26.55 -8.84 -8.68
CA VAL A 199 26.07 -7.70 -7.88
C VAL A 199 24.85 -7.13 -8.59
N TYR A 200 23.76 -7.03 -7.84
CA TYR A 200 22.45 -6.58 -8.33
C TYR A 200 21.93 -5.48 -7.41
N ASP A 201 21.66 -4.33 -7.98
CA ASP A 201 20.99 -3.23 -7.30
C ASP A 201 19.49 -3.32 -7.60
N LEU A 202 18.66 -3.17 -6.57
CA LEU A 202 17.20 -3.33 -6.61
C LEU A 202 16.55 -2.11 -5.95
N ASP A 203 15.56 -1.51 -6.62
CA ASP A 203 14.82 -0.35 -6.11
C ASP A 203 13.37 -0.35 -6.62
N MET A 204 12.50 0.41 -5.95
CA MET A 204 11.11 0.63 -6.32
C MET A 204 10.35 -0.67 -6.60
N VAL A 205 10.50 -1.63 -5.69
CA VAL A 205 9.79 -2.92 -5.80
C VAL A 205 8.31 -2.74 -5.52
N SER A 206 7.47 -3.26 -6.39
CA SER A 206 6.02 -3.01 -6.35
C SER A 206 5.23 -4.25 -6.72
N LEU A 207 4.07 -4.44 -6.08
CA LEU A 207 3.13 -5.51 -6.35
C LEU A 207 1.69 -5.02 -6.24
N PHE A 208 1.00 -4.93 -7.37
CA PHE A 208 -0.41 -4.50 -7.43
C PHE A 208 -1.32 -5.58 -7.97
N PRO A 209 -2.57 -5.69 -7.48
CA PRO A 209 -3.59 -6.42 -8.23
C PRO A 209 -3.86 -5.71 -9.57
N LEU A 210 -4.16 -6.46 -10.62
CA LEU A 210 -4.54 -5.88 -11.92
C LEU A 210 -5.93 -5.21 -11.87
N HIS A 211 -6.85 -5.79 -11.10
CA HIS A 211 -8.22 -5.26 -10.98
C HIS A 211 -8.34 -4.25 -9.83
N THR A 212 -7.70 -3.12 -10.01
CA THR A 212 -7.87 -1.96 -9.11
C THR A 212 -9.20 -1.24 -9.36
N TYR A 213 -9.58 -0.34 -8.47
CA TYR A 213 -10.78 0.47 -8.61
C TYR A 213 -10.77 1.22 -9.95
N LYS A 214 -11.85 1.06 -10.73
CA LYS A 214 -12.01 1.61 -12.09
C LYS A 214 -10.89 1.26 -13.07
N GLY A 215 -10.14 0.18 -12.82
CA GLY A 215 -9.07 -0.30 -13.70
C GLY A 215 -7.84 0.60 -13.78
N ARG A 216 -7.63 1.46 -12.79
CA ARG A 216 -6.52 2.41 -12.79
C ARG A 216 -5.22 1.74 -12.36
N ALA A 217 -4.21 1.74 -13.22
CA ALA A 217 -2.90 1.19 -12.91
C ALA A 217 -2.27 1.92 -11.71
N GLY A 218 -1.78 1.16 -10.71
CA GLY A 218 -1.23 1.73 -9.48
C GLY A 218 -2.27 2.49 -8.64
N GLY A 219 -3.54 2.13 -8.78
CA GLY A 219 -4.67 2.82 -8.14
C GLY A 219 -5.09 2.24 -6.79
N LEU A 220 -6.37 2.38 -6.49
CA LEU A 220 -6.95 2.01 -5.20
C LEU A 220 -7.39 0.55 -5.16
N ARG A 221 -7.42 -0.01 -3.96
CA ARG A 221 -8.08 -1.29 -3.68
C ARG A 221 -9.55 -1.20 -4.05
N ARG A 222 -9.96 -2.10 -4.92
CA ARG A 222 -11.30 -2.12 -5.49
C ARG A 222 -12.37 -2.30 -4.43
N ASP A 223 -12.21 -3.27 -3.55
CA ASP A 223 -13.15 -3.61 -2.48
C ASP A 223 -13.41 -2.43 -1.53
N LEU A 224 -12.35 -1.73 -1.11
CA LEU A 224 -12.45 -0.58 -0.21
C LEU A 224 -13.04 0.65 -0.92
N ALA A 225 -12.58 0.94 -2.14
CA ALA A 225 -13.04 2.10 -2.88
C ALA A 225 -14.51 1.96 -3.33
N GLU A 226 -14.97 0.77 -3.76
CA GLU A 226 -16.37 0.50 -4.05
C GLU A 226 -17.25 0.65 -2.80
N THR A 227 -16.75 0.22 -1.63
CA THR A 227 -17.46 0.40 -0.36
C THR A 227 -17.62 1.88 0.00
N LEU A 228 -16.57 2.68 -0.18
CA LEU A 228 -16.62 4.13 0.03
C LEU A 228 -17.54 4.83 -0.99
N GLU A 229 -17.52 4.44 -2.24
CA GLU A 229 -18.41 4.96 -3.28
C GLU A 229 -19.88 4.65 -2.95
N ALA A 230 -20.18 3.45 -2.44
CA ALA A 230 -21.54 3.05 -2.05
C ALA A 230 -22.13 3.88 -0.89
N LEU A 231 -21.33 4.57 -0.11
CA LEU A 231 -21.79 5.52 0.90
C LEU A 231 -22.35 6.82 0.29
N HIS A 232 -22.11 7.06 -1.01
CA HIS A 232 -22.51 8.29 -1.72
C HIS A 232 -22.18 9.58 -0.96
N PRO A 233 -20.92 9.78 -0.48
CA PRO A 233 -20.58 10.99 0.24
C PRO A 233 -20.72 12.22 -0.65
N ALA A 234 -21.32 13.28 -0.16
CA ALA A 234 -21.50 14.54 -0.90
C ALA A 234 -20.17 15.29 -1.10
N PHE A 235 -19.20 15.01 -0.25
CA PHE A 235 -17.83 15.52 -0.34
C PHE A 235 -16.87 14.56 0.36
N MET A 236 -15.58 14.71 0.05
CA MET A 236 -14.50 14.04 0.77
C MET A 236 -13.54 15.09 1.33
N ARG A 237 -13.23 14.99 2.62
CA ARG A 237 -12.13 15.71 3.25
C ARG A 237 -10.89 14.82 3.22
N PHE A 238 -9.86 15.28 2.53
CA PHE A 238 -8.59 14.56 2.30
C PHE A 238 -7.43 15.60 2.39
N PRO A 239 -6.22 15.25 2.84
CA PRO A 239 -5.69 13.94 3.22
C PRO A 239 -5.91 13.59 4.70
N GLY A 240 -6.57 14.45 5.45
CA GLY A 240 -6.82 14.26 6.86
C GLY A 240 -6.97 15.58 7.63
N GLY A 241 -6.74 15.50 8.93
CA GLY A 241 -6.66 16.63 9.86
C GLY A 241 -5.21 16.89 10.25
N CYS A 242 -4.70 16.13 11.22
CA CYS A 242 -3.33 16.28 11.72
C CYS A 242 -2.28 16.01 10.63
N LEU A 243 -2.54 15.06 9.74
CA LEU A 243 -1.66 14.79 8.61
C LEU A 243 -1.47 16.01 7.71
N ALA A 244 -2.52 16.84 7.54
CA ALA A 244 -2.45 18.00 6.65
C ALA A 244 -1.42 19.04 7.11
N HIS A 245 -1.29 19.27 8.43
CA HIS A 245 -0.33 20.23 8.97
C HIS A 245 1.00 19.58 9.42
N GLY A 246 1.01 18.25 9.68
CA GLY A 246 2.18 17.55 10.22
C GLY A 246 2.62 18.14 11.58
N ASP A 247 3.88 17.88 11.96
CA ASP A 247 4.55 18.51 13.10
C ASP A 247 5.27 19.81 12.69
N GLY A 248 5.33 20.10 11.39
CA GLY A 248 6.00 21.24 10.83
C GLY A 248 6.35 21.10 9.36
N LEU A 249 7.26 21.94 8.89
CA LEU A 249 7.61 21.99 7.46
C LEU A 249 8.23 20.68 6.92
N ALA A 250 8.79 19.85 7.79
CA ALA A 250 9.45 18.60 7.39
C ALA A 250 8.45 17.54 6.92
N ASN A 251 7.26 17.49 7.51
CA ASN A 251 6.25 16.48 7.24
C ASN A 251 4.83 17.02 6.98
N ILE A 252 4.70 18.34 6.74
CA ILE A 252 3.45 18.92 6.23
C ILE A 252 3.07 18.27 4.89
N TYR A 253 1.79 17.96 4.71
CA TYR A 253 1.32 17.32 3.48
C TYR A 253 1.39 18.29 2.28
N ARG A 254 2.22 17.92 1.31
CA ARG A 254 2.43 18.68 0.08
C ARG A 254 1.82 17.93 -1.09
N TRP A 255 0.56 18.19 -1.38
CA TRP A 255 -0.19 17.47 -2.39
C TRP A 255 0.48 17.42 -3.79
N LYS A 256 1.24 18.45 -4.16
CA LYS A 256 1.97 18.47 -5.44
C LYS A 256 3.04 17.38 -5.54
N GLU A 257 3.55 16.91 -4.42
CA GLU A 257 4.55 15.85 -4.36
C GLU A 257 3.93 14.44 -4.46
N THR A 258 2.60 14.36 -4.54
CA THR A 258 1.87 13.11 -4.84
C THR A 258 1.55 12.97 -6.33
N ILE A 259 2.05 13.86 -7.19
CA ILE A 259 1.79 13.88 -8.63
C ILE A 259 3.07 13.46 -9.36
N GLY A 260 2.90 12.76 -10.49
CA GLY A 260 4.01 12.28 -11.32
C GLY A 260 4.31 10.79 -11.10
N PRO A 261 5.39 10.29 -11.71
CA PRO A 261 5.80 8.90 -11.57
C PRO A 261 6.07 8.53 -10.12
N ALA A 262 5.64 7.33 -9.72
CA ALA A 262 5.70 6.89 -8.32
C ALA A 262 7.14 6.87 -7.75
N GLU A 263 8.13 6.54 -8.58
CA GLU A 263 9.55 6.53 -8.22
C GLU A 263 10.13 7.92 -7.95
N GLN A 264 9.44 8.98 -8.40
CA GLN A 264 9.82 10.37 -8.17
C GLN A 264 9.05 11.04 -7.04
N ARG A 265 8.14 10.33 -6.39
CA ARG A 265 7.40 10.82 -5.23
C ARG A 265 8.22 10.57 -3.97
N THR A 266 8.62 11.65 -3.29
CA THR A 266 9.47 11.56 -2.09
C THR A 266 8.72 10.91 -0.95
N GLU A 267 9.26 9.84 -0.38
CA GLU A 267 8.78 9.33 0.89
C GLU A 267 9.02 10.32 2.02
N GLN A 268 8.08 10.39 2.97
CA GLN A 268 8.24 11.25 4.14
C GLN A 268 7.73 10.58 5.41
N PRO A 269 8.30 10.91 6.59
CA PRO A 269 7.71 10.55 7.86
C PRO A 269 6.36 11.26 8.04
N ASN A 270 5.42 10.60 8.67
CA ASN A 270 4.16 11.22 9.06
C ASN A 270 4.08 11.45 10.56
N ILE A 271 3.04 12.18 10.99
CA ILE A 271 2.82 12.49 12.40
C ILE A 271 2.47 11.25 13.26
N TRP A 272 2.13 10.12 12.65
CA TRP A 272 1.73 8.89 13.32
C TRP A 272 2.89 7.90 13.50
N ASN A 273 4.13 8.35 13.29
CA ASN A 273 5.36 7.59 13.50
C ASN A 273 5.57 6.42 12.52
N TYR A 274 5.17 6.62 11.26
CA TYR A 274 5.54 5.75 10.14
C TYR A 274 5.78 6.58 8.88
N ARG A 275 6.14 5.94 7.78
CA ARG A 275 6.40 6.63 6.50
C ARG A 275 5.28 6.44 5.51
N GLN A 276 5.08 7.47 4.69
CA GLN A 276 4.18 7.49 3.56
C GLN A 276 4.97 7.45 2.27
N SER A 277 4.61 6.53 1.35
CA SER A 277 5.20 6.49 0.01
C SER A 277 4.69 7.59 -0.91
N ARG A 278 3.63 8.32 -0.50
CA ARG A 278 2.85 9.23 -1.35
C ARG A 278 2.31 8.56 -2.63
N GLY A 279 2.13 7.26 -2.59
CA GLY A 279 1.47 6.50 -3.64
C GLY A 279 0.02 6.92 -3.83
N LEU A 280 -0.72 7.08 -2.71
CA LEU A 280 -2.05 7.66 -2.70
C LEU A 280 -1.97 9.20 -2.63
N GLY A 281 -2.58 9.87 -3.60
CA GLY A 281 -2.68 11.32 -3.65
C GLY A 281 -4.01 11.78 -4.22
N TYR A 282 -4.09 13.07 -4.57
CA TYR A 282 -5.31 13.61 -5.20
C TYR A 282 -5.56 13.09 -6.61
N HIS A 283 -4.55 12.50 -7.22
CA HIS A 283 -4.68 11.97 -8.59
C HIS A 283 -5.29 10.55 -8.60
N GLU A 284 -4.98 9.73 -7.61
CA GLU A 284 -5.52 8.38 -7.47
C GLU A 284 -6.98 8.41 -7.02
#